data_068aca730d8fcb21ef8a3acfd44d2927
#
_entry.id   068aca730d8fcb21ef8a3acfd44d2927
#
_cell.length_a   1.000
_cell.length_b   1.000
_cell.length_c   1.000
_cell.angle_alpha   90.00
_cell.angle_beta   90.00
_cell.angle_gamma   90.00
#
_symmetry.space_group_name_H-M   'P 1'
#
loop_
_entity.id
_entity.type
_entity.pdbx_description
1 polymer ?
#
loop_
_entity_poly.entity_id
_entity_poly.type
_entity_poly.pdbx_seq_one_letter_code
_entity_poly.pdbx_strand_id
1 'polypeptide(L)'
;MKNLQKLPLYLFAALTMGFASCESEDPEKENEGEVITDVTLKFQEVDASNNPVGAVVSFKASDPQGIEVGATPTIQTVNLTRGKKYLMTIEVLNAIENEDITKEILEEAAEHQFYFLGSAFTSNILTIAYADA
;
A
#
# COMPACT_ATOMS: atom_id res chain seq x y z
N MET A 1 51.08 45.30 31.17
CA MET A 1 50.13 45.48 30.09
C MET A 1 50.41 44.49 28.96
N LYS A 2 50.63 43.17 29.26
CA LYS A 2 50.99 42.13 28.23
C LYS A 2 49.92 41.04 28.02
N ASN A 3 48.80 41.09 28.73
CA ASN A 3 47.81 40.04 28.68
C ASN A 3 46.52 40.40 27.93
N LEU A 4 46.41 41.68 27.50
CA LEU A 4 45.15 42.10 26.80
C LEU A 4 45.12 41.76 25.33
N GLN A 5 46.25 41.44 24.70
CA GLN A 5 46.33 41.05 23.27
C GLN A 5 46.03 39.62 23.04
N LYS A 6 45.98 38.78 24.07
CA LYS A 6 45.60 37.33 23.92
C LYS A 6 44.13 37.06 24.13
N LEU A 7 43.37 38.00 24.68
CA LEU A 7 41.94 37.85 24.95
C LEU A 7 41.09 37.67 23.68
N PRO A 8 41.30 38.42 22.58
CA PRO A 8 40.55 38.20 21.34
C PRO A 8 40.88 36.87 20.65
N LEU A 9 42.13 36.36 20.85
CA LEU A 9 42.53 35.08 20.26
C LEU A 9 41.76 33.86 20.89
N TYR A 10 41.55 33.91 22.20
CA TYR A 10 40.79 32.86 22.90
C TYR A 10 39.28 32.99 22.66
N LEU A 11 38.78 34.21 22.47
CA LEU A 11 37.38 34.43 22.12
C LEU A 11 37.06 33.93 20.71
N PHE A 12 38.00 34.07 19.77
CA PHE A 12 37.84 33.57 18.40
C PHE A 12 37.95 32.04 18.32
N ALA A 13 38.82 31.44 19.14
CA ALA A 13 38.93 29.95 19.21
C ALA A 13 37.72 29.28 19.87
N ALA A 14 37.02 29.94 20.79
CA ALA A 14 35.83 29.44 21.42
C ALA A 14 34.56 29.47 20.50
N LEU A 15 34.55 30.36 19.49
CA LEU A 15 33.43 30.54 18.59
C LEU A 15 33.43 29.53 17.44
N THR A 16 34.53 28.81 17.20
CA THR A 16 34.65 27.84 16.11
C THR A 16 34.26 26.41 16.49
N MET A 17 33.92 26.12 17.75
CA MET A 17 33.51 24.79 18.23
C MET A 17 32.00 24.57 18.24
N GLY A 18 31.20 25.52 17.75
CA GLY A 18 29.74 25.50 17.83
C GLY A 18 29.01 24.89 16.63
N PHE A 19 29.70 24.46 15.59
CA PHE A 19 29.08 23.82 14.41
C PHE A 19 29.37 22.31 14.35
N ALA A 20 29.09 21.60 15.45
CA ALA A 20 28.79 20.19 15.32
C ALA A 20 27.39 20.11 14.70
N SER A 21 27.34 20.08 13.36
CA SER A 21 26.18 19.70 12.61
C SER A 21 25.74 18.32 13.15
N CYS A 22 24.59 18.25 13.79
CA CYS A 22 23.85 16.99 13.82
C CYS A 22 23.57 16.65 12.37
N GLU A 23 24.27 15.68 11.80
CA GLU A 23 23.75 14.89 10.71
C GLU A 23 22.46 14.27 11.28
N SER A 24 21.33 14.82 10.90
CA SER A 24 20.08 14.08 11.03
C SER A 24 20.23 12.91 10.07
N GLU A 25 20.50 11.72 10.59
CA GLU A 25 20.20 10.51 9.84
C GLU A 25 18.71 10.63 9.50
N ASP A 26 18.41 10.80 8.21
CA ASP A 26 17.04 10.63 7.74
C ASP A 26 16.59 9.26 8.25
N PRO A 27 15.44 9.16 8.92
CA PRO A 27 14.93 7.86 9.31
C PRO A 27 14.90 7.00 8.04
N GLU A 28 15.52 5.82 8.12
CA GLU A 28 15.40 4.84 7.05
C GLU A 28 13.90 4.75 6.73
N LYS A 29 13.57 4.86 5.43
CA LYS A 29 12.19 4.68 5.01
C LYS A 29 11.79 3.27 5.45
N GLU A 30 10.94 3.18 6.45
CA GLU A 30 10.46 1.91 7.01
C GLU A 30 9.61 1.10 6.04
N ASN A 31 9.42 1.58 4.81
CA ASN A 31 8.85 0.85 3.69
C ASN A 31 9.47 1.39 2.41
N GLU A 32 10.35 0.64 1.77
CA GLU A 32 10.49 0.74 0.32
C GLU A 32 9.12 0.37 -0.22
N GLY A 33 8.39 1.36 -0.79
CA GLY A 33 7.00 1.17 -1.18
C GLY A 33 6.83 -0.09 -2.01
N GLU A 34 5.97 -0.99 -1.58
CA GLU A 34 5.68 -2.25 -2.24
C GLU A 34 5.28 -1.99 -3.68
N VAL A 35 5.99 -2.59 -4.63
CA VAL A 35 5.64 -2.47 -6.04
C VAL A 35 4.53 -3.45 -6.36
N ILE A 36 3.31 -2.97 -6.46
CA ILE A 36 2.16 -3.78 -6.87
C ILE A 36 2.08 -3.80 -8.40
N THR A 37 2.23 -4.97 -9.00
CA THR A 37 2.07 -5.16 -10.46
C THR A 37 0.71 -5.72 -10.83
N ASP A 38 0.13 -6.54 -9.97
CA ASP A 38 -1.09 -7.27 -10.25
C ASP A 38 -2.04 -7.26 -9.05
N VAL A 39 -3.30 -6.92 -9.31
CA VAL A 39 -4.40 -7.09 -8.36
C VAL A 39 -5.46 -7.97 -8.99
N THR A 40 -5.80 -9.09 -8.35
CA THR A 40 -6.83 -10.01 -8.82
C THR A 40 -7.98 -10.07 -7.83
N LEU A 41 -9.19 -9.75 -8.30
CA LEU A 41 -10.43 -9.97 -7.56
C LEU A 41 -11.01 -11.31 -7.99
N LYS A 42 -11.22 -12.23 -7.03
CA LYS A 42 -11.87 -13.52 -7.24
C LYS A 42 -13.23 -13.50 -6.59
N PHE A 43 -14.24 -13.90 -7.34
CA PHE A 43 -15.64 -13.95 -6.88
C PHE A 43 -16.15 -15.38 -6.94
N GLN A 44 -16.57 -15.91 -5.79
CA GLN A 44 -17.29 -17.16 -5.65
C GLN A 44 -18.74 -16.85 -5.36
N GLU A 45 -19.66 -17.20 -6.28
CA GLU A 45 -21.10 -17.13 -5.97
C GLU A 45 -21.42 -18.05 -4.78
N VAL A 46 -22.25 -17.56 -3.86
CA VAL A 46 -22.70 -18.33 -2.70
C VAL A 46 -24.21 -18.28 -2.55
N ASP A 47 -24.78 -19.35 -2.00
CA ASP A 47 -26.20 -19.44 -1.67
C ASP A 47 -26.57 -18.64 -0.40
N ALA A 48 -27.83 -18.69 0.01
CA ALA A 48 -28.31 -17.99 1.20
C ALA A 48 -27.63 -18.47 2.51
N SER A 49 -27.07 -19.68 2.50
CA SER A 49 -26.36 -20.31 3.62
C SER A 49 -24.83 -20.11 3.53
N ASN A 50 -24.35 -19.31 2.57
CA ASN A 50 -22.94 -19.05 2.24
C ASN A 50 -22.19 -20.28 1.67
N ASN A 51 -22.89 -21.29 1.16
CA ASN A 51 -22.21 -22.38 0.47
C ASN A 51 -21.81 -21.96 -0.95
N PRO A 52 -20.63 -22.37 -1.44
CA PRO A 52 -20.19 -22.09 -2.80
C PRO A 52 -21.12 -22.64 -3.86
N VAL A 53 -21.41 -21.86 -4.89
CA VAL A 53 -22.22 -22.21 -6.06
C VAL A 53 -21.46 -21.92 -7.34
N GLY A 54 -21.29 -22.93 -8.19
CA GLY A 54 -20.58 -22.77 -9.47
C GLY A 54 -19.08 -22.57 -9.33
N ALA A 55 -18.47 -22.03 -10.39
CA ALA A 55 -17.03 -21.79 -10.44
C ALA A 55 -16.67 -20.38 -9.95
N VAL A 56 -15.47 -20.22 -9.45
CA VAL A 56 -14.87 -18.90 -9.18
C VAL A 56 -14.65 -18.17 -10.50
N VAL A 57 -15.02 -16.89 -10.55
CA VAL A 57 -14.67 -15.98 -11.64
C VAL A 57 -13.68 -14.95 -11.14
N SER A 58 -12.68 -14.62 -11.97
CA SER A 58 -11.59 -13.72 -11.58
C SER A 58 -11.47 -12.56 -12.56
N PHE A 59 -11.13 -11.39 -12.03
CA PHE A 59 -10.88 -10.17 -12.81
C PHE A 59 -9.58 -9.54 -12.33
N LYS A 60 -8.73 -9.13 -13.27
CA LYS A 60 -7.38 -8.68 -13.00
C LYS A 60 -7.17 -7.23 -13.44
N ALA A 61 -6.46 -6.48 -12.63
CA ALA A 61 -5.76 -5.26 -13.01
C ALA A 61 -4.26 -5.58 -13.03
N SER A 62 -3.53 -5.15 -14.08
CA SER A 62 -2.11 -5.47 -14.24
C SER A 62 -1.35 -4.32 -14.87
N ASP A 63 -0.21 -4.00 -14.30
CA ASP A 63 0.82 -3.13 -14.86
C ASP A 63 2.20 -3.75 -14.61
N PRO A 64 2.90 -4.22 -15.65
CA PRO A 64 4.22 -4.85 -15.49
C PRO A 64 5.30 -3.95 -14.89
N GLN A 65 5.09 -2.66 -14.84
CA GLN A 65 6.03 -1.68 -14.26
C GLN A 65 5.65 -1.26 -12.84
N GLY A 66 4.50 -1.69 -12.35
CA GLY A 66 3.89 -1.28 -11.09
C GLY A 66 2.76 -0.27 -11.28
N ILE A 67 1.65 -0.53 -10.63
CA ILE A 67 0.39 0.24 -10.76
C ILE A 67 0.58 1.72 -10.39
N GLU A 68 1.58 2.04 -9.57
CA GLU A 68 1.84 3.40 -9.08
C GLU A 68 2.86 4.19 -9.91
N VAL A 69 3.50 3.58 -10.90
CA VAL A 69 4.64 4.20 -11.62
C VAL A 69 4.23 5.06 -12.82
N GLY A 70 2.95 5.40 -12.94
CA GLY A 70 2.47 6.36 -13.93
C GLY A 70 2.11 5.80 -15.30
N ALA A 71 2.19 4.50 -15.51
CA ALA A 71 1.58 3.82 -16.64
C ALA A 71 0.07 3.66 -16.43
N THR A 72 -0.68 3.41 -17.50
CA THR A 72 -2.10 3.09 -17.37
C THR A 72 -2.24 1.58 -17.26
N PRO A 73 -2.67 1.04 -16.10
CA PRO A 73 -2.83 -0.39 -15.94
C PRO A 73 -3.91 -0.95 -16.87
N THR A 74 -3.73 -2.19 -17.31
CA THR A 74 -4.77 -2.95 -18.00
C THR A 74 -5.75 -3.47 -16.97
N ILE A 75 -7.01 -3.00 -17.02
CA ILE A 75 -8.04 -3.37 -16.05
C ILE A 75 -9.16 -4.13 -16.73
N GLN A 76 -9.45 -5.33 -16.26
CA GLN A 76 -10.60 -6.11 -16.72
C GLN A 76 -11.89 -5.58 -16.11
N THR A 77 -12.94 -5.50 -16.93
CA THR A 77 -14.28 -5.11 -16.44
C THR A 77 -14.88 -6.22 -15.59
N VAL A 78 -15.27 -5.90 -14.37
CA VAL A 78 -15.96 -6.83 -13.47
C VAL A 78 -17.42 -6.98 -13.89
N ASN A 79 -17.81 -8.19 -14.28
CA ASN A 79 -19.18 -8.52 -14.68
C ASN A 79 -19.77 -9.53 -13.69
N LEU A 80 -20.69 -9.07 -12.85
CA LEU A 80 -21.40 -9.89 -11.86
C LEU A 80 -22.90 -9.96 -12.17
N THR A 81 -23.55 -11.07 -11.83
CA THR A 81 -24.97 -11.26 -12.02
C THR A 81 -25.76 -10.54 -10.92
N ARG A 82 -26.72 -9.72 -11.36
CA ARG A 82 -27.58 -8.98 -10.42
C ARG A 82 -28.39 -9.92 -9.51
N GLY A 83 -28.53 -9.51 -8.26
CA GLY A 83 -29.32 -10.25 -7.27
C GLY A 83 -28.64 -11.51 -6.72
N LYS A 84 -27.34 -11.65 -7.00
CA LYS A 84 -26.50 -12.73 -6.46
C LYS A 84 -25.64 -12.22 -5.32
N LYS A 85 -25.24 -13.15 -4.45
CA LYS A 85 -24.26 -12.94 -3.39
C LYS A 85 -22.96 -13.61 -3.77
N TYR A 86 -21.87 -12.93 -3.50
CA TYR A 86 -20.51 -13.42 -3.78
C TYR A 86 -19.64 -13.30 -2.55
N LEU A 87 -18.79 -14.28 -2.31
CA LEU A 87 -17.60 -14.15 -1.51
C LEU A 87 -16.50 -13.64 -2.43
N MET A 88 -15.90 -12.51 -2.09
CA MET A 88 -14.79 -11.94 -2.84
C MET A 88 -13.49 -12.13 -2.05
N THR A 89 -12.43 -12.52 -2.75
CA THR A 89 -11.06 -12.52 -2.24
C THR A 89 -10.18 -11.66 -3.15
N ILE A 90 -9.16 -11.04 -2.57
CA ILE A 90 -8.21 -10.16 -3.25
C ILE A 90 -6.85 -10.86 -3.21
N GLU A 91 -6.16 -10.88 -4.35
CA GLU A 91 -4.75 -11.27 -4.43
C GLU A 91 -3.96 -10.09 -4.98
N VAL A 92 -2.83 -9.80 -4.36
CA VAL A 92 -1.90 -8.71 -4.70
C VAL A 92 -0.52 -9.32 -4.91
N LEU A 93 0.09 -9.01 -6.06
CA LEU A 93 1.38 -9.58 -6.44
C LEU A 93 2.35 -8.49 -6.92
N ASN A 94 3.63 -8.68 -6.63
CA ASN A 94 4.75 -8.08 -7.29
C ASN A 94 5.39 -9.10 -8.25
N ALA A 95 5.01 -9.08 -9.52
CA ALA A 95 5.54 -10.01 -10.51
C ALA A 95 7.00 -9.71 -10.90
N ILE A 96 7.51 -8.51 -10.61
CA ILE A 96 8.91 -8.13 -10.88
C ILE A 96 9.84 -8.94 -9.98
N GLU A 97 9.50 -9.04 -8.69
CA GLU A 97 10.30 -9.73 -7.68
C GLU A 97 9.77 -11.14 -7.36
N ASN A 98 8.68 -11.54 -8.03
CA ASN A 98 7.98 -12.81 -7.79
C ASN A 98 7.49 -12.95 -6.35
N GLU A 99 6.94 -11.89 -5.80
CA GLU A 99 6.51 -11.77 -4.43
C GLU A 99 4.96 -11.82 -4.31
N ASP A 100 4.48 -12.50 -3.28
CA ASP A 100 3.06 -12.59 -2.94
C ASP A 100 2.74 -11.60 -1.81
N ILE A 101 2.47 -10.35 -2.19
CA ILE A 101 2.12 -9.24 -1.26
C ILE A 101 0.85 -9.55 -0.46
N THR A 102 -0.03 -10.44 -0.96
CA THR A 102 -1.22 -10.84 -0.21
C THR A 102 -0.88 -11.41 1.16
N LYS A 103 0.23 -12.15 1.27
CA LYS A 103 0.68 -12.75 2.54
C LYS A 103 1.12 -11.69 3.53
N GLU A 104 1.85 -10.70 3.06
CA GLU A 104 2.31 -9.58 3.86
C GLU A 104 1.13 -8.77 4.40
N ILE A 105 0.17 -8.43 3.53
CA ILE A 105 -1.09 -7.77 3.93
C ILE A 105 -1.83 -8.58 5.00
N LEU A 106 -1.82 -9.91 4.93
CA LEU A 106 -2.46 -10.77 5.95
C LEU A 106 -1.68 -10.80 7.27
N GLU A 107 -0.36 -10.76 7.23
CA GLU A 107 0.50 -10.70 8.42
C GLU A 107 0.39 -9.34 9.12
N GLU A 108 0.19 -8.27 8.34
CA GLU A 108 0.06 -6.88 8.79
C GLU A 108 -1.39 -6.35 8.70
N ALA A 109 -2.37 -7.22 8.91
CA ALA A 109 -3.80 -6.90 8.72
C ALA A 109 -4.31 -5.67 9.50
N ALA A 110 -3.63 -5.28 10.58
CA ALA A 110 -3.96 -4.08 11.35
C ALA A 110 -3.48 -2.78 10.67
N GLU A 111 -2.57 -2.87 9.70
CA GLU A 111 -1.94 -1.74 9.00
C GLU A 111 -2.54 -1.54 7.60
N HIS A 112 -3.22 -2.54 7.06
CA HIS A 112 -3.81 -2.54 5.72
C HIS A 112 -5.33 -2.51 5.76
N GLN A 113 -5.93 -1.75 4.83
CA GLN A 113 -7.37 -1.73 4.64
C GLN A 113 -7.74 -1.47 3.18
N PHE A 114 -8.67 -2.27 2.64
CA PHE A 114 -9.21 -2.05 1.31
C PHE A 114 -10.44 -1.16 1.34
N TYR A 115 -10.48 -0.15 0.48
CA TYR A 115 -11.62 0.73 0.30
C TYR A 115 -12.25 0.52 -1.08
N PHE A 116 -13.56 0.29 -1.11
CA PHE A 116 -14.32 0.09 -2.33
C PHE A 116 -15.12 1.35 -2.65
N LEU A 117 -14.73 2.04 -3.70
CA LEU A 117 -15.28 3.34 -4.09
C LEU A 117 -15.92 3.24 -5.49
N GLY A 118 -16.79 4.20 -5.79
CA GLY A 118 -17.38 4.36 -7.12
C GLY A 118 -18.90 4.36 -7.12
N SER A 119 -19.46 4.64 -8.30
CA SER A 119 -20.92 4.84 -8.48
C SER A 119 -21.75 3.60 -8.18
N ALA A 120 -21.18 2.40 -8.34
CA ALA A 120 -21.88 1.16 -8.01
C ALA A 120 -22.22 1.04 -6.51
N PHE A 121 -21.35 1.55 -5.65
CA PHE A 121 -21.56 1.58 -4.19
C PHE A 121 -22.43 2.75 -3.76
N THR A 122 -22.22 3.95 -4.31
CA THR A 122 -23.02 5.13 -3.96
C THR A 122 -24.47 5.03 -4.45
N SER A 123 -24.71 4.28 -5.52
CA SER A 123 -26.06 4.02 -6.06
C SER A 123 -26.72 2.75 -5.52
N ASN A 124 -26.14 2.12 -4.49
CA ASN A 124 -26.63 0.87 -3.90
C ASN A 124 -26.83 -0.30 -4.91
N ILE A 125 -26.04 -0.31 -6.00
CA ILE A 125 -26.01 -1.41 -6.95
C ILE A 125 -25.23 -2.58 -6.36
N LEU A 126 -24.13 -2.26 -5.65
CA LEU A 126 -23.32 -3.20 -4.87
C LEU A 126 -23.32 -2.80 -3.41
N THR A 127 -23.39 -3.79 -2.55
CA THR A 127 -23.15 -3.68 -1.11
C THR A 127 -21.99 -4.60 -0.76
N ILE A 128 -21.07 -4.15 0.08
CA ILE A 128 -19.95 -4.95 0.55
C ILE A 128 -19.91 -4.95 2.08
N ALA A 129 -19.48 -6.07 2.65
CA ALA A 129 -19.16 -6.21 4.05
C ALA A 129 -17.87 -7.04 4.15
N TYR A 130 -16.98 -6.67 5.04
CA TYR A 130 -15.83 -7.47 5.37
C TYR A 130 -16.27 -8.78 6.02
N ALA A 131 -15.59 -9.87 5.64
CA ALA A 131 -15.86 -11.22 6.15
C ALA A 131 -14.62 -11.87 6.79
N ASP A 132 -13.50 -11.17 6.75
CA ASP A 132 -12.26 -11.45 7.46
C ASP A 132 -12.45 -11.02 8.92
N ALA A 133 -12.52 -11.96 9.83
CA ALA A 133 -12.62 -11.72 11.28
C ALA A 133 -11.44 -12.40 11.99
#